data_091abff3650775a2214d6cb24b49c7a1
#
_entry.id   091abff3650775a2214d6cb24b49c7a1
#
_cell.length_a   1.000
_cell.length_b   1.000
_cell.length_c   1.000
_cell.angle_alpha   90.00
_cell.angle_beta   90.00
_cell.angle_gamma   90.00
#
_symmetry.space_group_name_H-M   'P 1'
#
loop_
_entity.id
_entity.type
_entity.pdbx_description
1 polymer ?
#
loop_
_entity_poly.entity_id
_entity_poly.type
_entity_poly.pdbx_seq_one_letter_code
_entity_poly.pdbx_strand_id
1 'polypeptide(L)'
;MEQAYCTAVFWRGGEKIDLNGLKPDAVRCLSVTGERKVNLSFLRDYPNLEELTLMEKCEGVEVLSELKQLHTLSLWLSAPVSWDNVSLPGLRVLHLRGEKNGDITPLLSSITNLHLEEMRKTEDLTPFLTPATRLQKLYLQSLPAVQKLPALDGLPSLYALKLYELHKLSDLSALSHSHLR
;
A
#
# COMPACT_ATOMS: atom_id res chain seq x y z
N MET A 1 -11.22 -11.18 -23.92
CA MET A 1 -10.71 -10.90 -22.56
C MET A 1 -9.21 -10.77 -22.70
N GLU A 2 -8.71 -9.54 -22.69
CA GLU A 2 -7.26 -9.32 -22.60
C GLU A 2 -6.77 -9.82 -21.24
N GLN A 3 -5.78 -10.70 -21.29
CA GLN A 3 -5.17 -11.26 -20.11
C GLN A 3 -4.35 -10.13 -19.46
N ALA A 4 -4.72 -9.71 -18.24
CA ALA A 4 -3.95 -8.74 -17.48
C ALA A 4 -2.58 -9.33 -17.16
N TYR A 5 -1.52 -8.72 -17.68
CA TYR A 5 -0.16 -9.20 -17.44
C TYR A 5 0.41 -8.51 -16.20
N CYS A 6 0.74 -9.31 -15.19
CA CYS A 6 1.53 -8.88 -14.06
C CYS A 6 3.00 -9.10 -14.38
N THR A 7 3.77 -8.02 -14.46
CA THR A 7 5.18 -8.07 -14.83
C THR A 7 6.03 -7.57 -13.68
N ALA A 8 6.97 -8.40 -13.22
CA ALA A 8 7.99 -7.99 -12.27
C ALA A 8 9.16 -7.32 -13.02
N VAL A 9 9.51 -6.11 -12.66
CA VAL A 9 10.62 -5.39 -13.26
C VAL A 9 11.72 -5.24 -12.21
N PHE A 10 12.91 -5.76 -12.56
CA PHE A 10 14.12 -5.55 -11.80
C PHE A 10 14.87 -4.35 -12.39
N TRP A 11 14.92 -3.25 -11.66
CA TRP A 11 15.67 -2.07 -12.03
C TRP A 11 17.14 -2.20 -11.61
N ARG A 12 18.05 -2.27 -12.55
CA ARG A 12 19.50 -2.32 -12.30
C ARG A 12 20.21 -0.98 -12.56
N GLY A 13 19.49 0.14 -12.51
CA GLY A 13 20.07 1.48 -12.65
C GLY A 13 20.48 1.83 -14.10
N GLY A 14 19.73 2.75 -14.73
CA GLY A 14 20.09 3.34 -16.03
C GLY A 14 19.73 2.56 -17.30
N GLU A 15 19.29 1.31 -17.18
CA GLU A 15 18.87 0.50 -18.34
C GLU A 15 17.38 0.69 -18.67
N LYS A 16 17.01 0.59 -19.95
CA LYS A 16 15.60 0.51 -20.34
C LYS A 16 14.99 -0.73 -19.70
N ILE A 17 13.78 -0.56 -19.15
CA ILE A 17 13.00 -1.68 -18.63
C ILE A 17 12.63 -2.59 -19.79
N ASP A 18 13.12 -3.83 -19.76
CA ASP A 18 12.72 -4.85 -20.72
C ASP A 18 11.39 -5.45 -20.27
N LEU A 19 10.35 -5.22 -21.03
CA LEU A 19 9.01 -5.76 -20.81
C LEU A 19 8.78 -7.06 -21.58
N ASN A 20 9.83 -7.76 -22.02
CA ASN A 20 9.69 -9.00 -22.79
C ASN A 20 8.75 -8.85 -24.00
N GLY A 21 8.83 -7.72 -24.69
CA GLY A 21 8.03 -7.42 -25.87
C GLY A 21 6.61 -6.93 -25.61
N LEU A 22 6.19 -6.77 -24.34
CA LEU A 22 4.91 -6.15 -24.01
C LEU A 22 4.94 -4.65 -24.33
N LYS A 23 3.84 -4.15 -24.88
CA LYS A 23 3.65 -2.71 -25.04
C LYS A 23 3.34 -2.09 -23.68
N PRO A 24 3.88 -0.91 -23.35
CA PRO A 24 3.63 -0.24 -22.07
C PRO A 24 2.14 -0.02 -21.74
N ASP A 25 1.34 0.27 -22.77
CA ASP A 25 -0.11 0.48 -22.66
C ASP A 25 -0.91 -0.81 -22.34
N ALA A 26 -0.31 -1.98 -22.54
CA ALA A 26 -0.91 -3.27 -22.17
C ALA A 26 -0.60 -3.69 -20.71
N VAL A 27 0.34 -3.02 -20.04
CA VAL A 27 0.74 -3.36 -18.66
C VAL A 27 -0.29 -2.81 -17.67
N ARG A 28 -0.83 -3.69 -16.84
CA ARG A 28 -1.80 -3.37 -15.79
C ARG A 28 -1.22 -3.52 -14.39
N CYS A 29 -0.28 -4.44 -14.21
CA CYS A 29 0.33 -4.74 -12.92
C CYS A 29 1.85 -4.69 -13.06
N LEU A 30 2.52 -3.96 -12.17
CA LEU A 30 3.97 -3.78 -12.20
C LEU A 30 4.55 -3.89 -10.80
N SER A 31 5.61 -4.68 -10.66
CA SER A 31 6.44 -4.71 -9.46
C SER A 31 7.80 -4.11 -9.77
N VAL A 32 8.18 -3.07 -9.01
CA VAL A 32 9.43 -2.35 -9.19
C VAL A 32 10.34 -2.61 -8.00
N THR A 33 11.50 -3.16 -8.26
CA THR A 33 12.56 -3.37 -7.27
C THR A 33 13.92 -3.03 -7.87
N GLY A 34 14.91 -2.78 -7.04
CA GLY A 34 16.25 -2.50 -7.53
C GLY A 34 17.28 -2.45 -6.41
N GLU A 35 18.54 -2.70 -6.77
CA GLU A 35 19.68 -2.63 -5.84
C GLU A 35 20.00 -1.18 -5.41
N ARG A 36 19.59 -0.20 -6.20
CA ARG A 36 19.80 1.23 -5.98
C ARG A 36 18.45 1.95 -5.90
N LYS A 37 18.51 3.23 -5.51
CA LYS A 37 17.34 4.11 -5.52
C LYS A 37 16.75 4.22 -6.92
N VAL A 38 15.48 3.86 -7.08
CA VAL A 38 14.77 3.87 -8.35
C VAL A 38 14.06 5.20 -8.54
N ASN A 39 14.32 5.87 -9.67
CA ASN A 39 13.53 7.03 -10.09
C ASN A 39 12.29 6.54 -10.83
N LEU A 40 11.11 6.92 -10.33
CA LEU A 40 9.83 6.42 -10.83
C LEU A 40 9.29 7.18 -12.06
N SER A 41 10.01 8.17 -12.61
CA SER A 41 9.54 8.98 -13.75
C SER A 41 9.16 8.16 -14.98
N PHE A 42 9.74 6.97 -15.16
CA PHE A 42 9.41 6.06 -16.26
C PHE A 42 7.96 5.54 -16.20
N LEU A 43 7.30 5.60 -15.04
CA LEU A 43 5.91 5.15 -14.90
C LEU A 43 4.93 5.96 -15.77
N ARG A 44 5.32 7.13 -16.28
CA ARG A 44 4.55 7.89 -17.27
C ARG A 44 4.29 7.12 -18.56
N ASP A 45 5.17 6.18 -18.89
CA ASP A 45 5.04 5.34 -20.08
C ASP A 45 3.96 4.24 -19.89
N TYR A 46 3.41 4.07 -18.67
CA TYR A 46 2.46 3.03 -18.30
C TYR A 46 1.09 3.61 -17.86
N PRO A 47 0.35 4.28 -18.76
CA PRO A 47 -0.84 5.05 -18.40
C PRO A 47 -2.01 4.20 -17.88
N ASN A 48 -2.01 2.92 -18.20
CA ASN A 48 -3.07 1.97 -17.86
C ASN A 48 -2.74 1.08 -16.64
N LEU A 49 -1.73 1.48 -15.86
CA LEU A 49 -1.33 0.73 -14.69
C LEU A 49 -2.43 0.77 -13.61
N GLU A 50 -2.85 -0.39 -13.16
CA GLU A 50 -3.91 -0.62 -12.19
C GLU A 50 -3.35 -1.02 -10.82
N GLU A 51 -2.26 -1.79 -10.82
CA GLU A 51 -1.62 -2.30 -9.61
C GLU A 51 -0.11 -2.02 -9.65
N LEU A 52 0.42 -1.48 -8.57
CA LEU A 52 1.84 -1.17 -8.45
C LEU A 52 2.40 -1.68 -7.13
N THR A 53 3.50 -2.40 -7.18
CA THR A 53 4.32 -2.74 -6.03
C THR A 53 5.66 -2.02 -6.11
N LEU A 54 5.99 -1.25 -5.09
CA LEU A 54 7.27 -0.57 -4.94
C LEU A 54 8.07 -1.22 -3.82
N MET A 55 9.27 -1.66 -4.15
CA MET A 55 10.20 -2.26 -3.20
C MET A 55 11.47 -1.44 -3.11
N GLU A 56 12.15 -1.51 -1.94
CA GLU A 56 13.42 -0.85 -1.67
C GLU A 56 13.34 0.68 -1.66
N LYS A 57 14.29 1.38 -2.25
CA LYS A 57 14.37 2.85 -2.26
C LYS A 57 13.82 3.39 -3.56
N CYS A 58 12.93 4.37 -3.48
CA CYS A 58 12.44 5.08 -4.65
C CYS A 58 12.45 6.59 -4.47
N GLU A 59 12.33 7.31 -5.58
CA GLU A 59 12.12 8.76 -5.66
C GLU A 59 11.22 9.09 -6.84
N GLY A 60 10.67 10.31 -6.84
CA GLY A 60 9.76 10.74 -7.90
C GLY A 60 8.37 10.13 -7.75
N VAL A 61 7.93 9.87 -6.50
CA VAL A 61 6.61 9.26 -6.21
C VAL A 61 5.44 10.13 -6.65
N GLU A 62 5.64 11.42 -6.85
CA GLU A 62 4.64 12.37 -7.36
C GLU A 62 4.08 11.98 -8.74
N VAL A 63 4.86 11.23 -9.54
CA VAL A 63 4.41 10.69 -10.83
C VAL A 63 3.19 9.78 -10.69
N LEU A 64 3.00 9.15 -9.53
CA LEU A 64 1.85 8.28 -9.28
C LEU A 64 0.53 9.02 -9.43
N SER A 65 0.50 10.34 -9.19
CA SER A 65 -0.70 11.16 -9.37
C SER A 65 -1.18 11.23 -10.82
N GLU A 66 -0.32 10.88 -11.78
CA GLU A 66 -0.63 10.81 -13.22
C GLU A 66 -1.31 9.49 -13.61
N LEU A 67 -1.16 8.42 -12.78
CA LEU A 67 -1.67 7.08 -13.04
C LEU A 67 -3.16 6.97 -12.65
N LYS A 68 -4.04 7.35 -13.57
CA LYS A 68 -5.48 7.50 -13.29
C LYS A 68 -6.22 6.17 -13.04
N GLN A 69 -5.66 5.05 -13.49
CA GLN A 69 -6.23 3.72 -13.29
C GLN A 69 -5.70 3.02 -12.04
N LEU A 70 -4.69 3.60 -11.36
CA LEU A 70 -4.06 2.98 -10.21
C LEU A 70 -5.04 2.89 -9.03
N HIS A 71 -5.39 1.66 -8.65
CA HIS A 71 -6.28 1.39 -7.53
C HIS A 71 -5.67 0.49 -6.45
N THR A 72 -4.55 -0.18 -6.73
CA THR A 72 -3.81 -1.01 -5.77
C THR A 72 -2.36 -0.56 -5.68
N LEU A 73 -1.91 -0.24 -4.46
CA LEU A 73 -0.52 0.15 -4.19
C LEU A 73 0.03 -0.69 -3.04
N SER A 74 1.16 -1.36 -3.30
CA SER A 74 1.92 -2.11 -2.30
C SER A 74 3.28 -1.45 -2.08
N LEU A 75 3.60 -1.16 -0.83
CA LEU A 75 4.82 -0.44 -0.43
C LEU A 75 5.66 -1.30 0.52
N TRP A 76 6.85 -1.68 0.09
CA TRP A 76 7.85 -2.45 0.84
C TRP A 76 9.16 -1.66 0.85
N LEU A 77 9.08 -0.40 1.28
CA LEU A 77 10.19 0.53 1.15
C LEU A 77 11.26 0.30 2.22
N SER A 78 12.51 0.43 1.84
CA SER A 78 13.68 0.37 2.74
C SER A 78 14.13 1.75 3.22
N ALA A 79 13.55 2.84 2.66
CA ALA A 79 13.75 4.21 3.09
C ALA A 79 12.44 5.01 2.91
N PRO A 80 12.15 5.97 3.81
CA PRO A 80 10.93 6.76 3.71
C PRO A 80 10.93 7.68 2.49
N VAL A 81 9.73 7.95 1.98
CA VAL A 81 9.44 8.94 0.94
C VAL A 81 8.38 9.92 1.45
N SER A 82 8.31 11.13 0.88
CA SER A 82 7.20 12.06 1.15
C SER A 82 6.04 11.76 0.20
N TRP A 83 4.84 11.68 0.76
CA TRP A 83 3.57 11.49 0.03
C TRP A 83 2.75 12.77 -0.07
N ASP A 84 3.25 13.92 0.45
CA ASP A 84 2.49 15.17 0.57
C ASP A 84 1.95 15.70 -0.76
N ASN A 85 2.68 15.47 -1.85
CA ASN A 85 2.31 15.91 -3.20
C ASN A 85 1.73 14.78 -4.07
N VAL A 86 1.32 13.66 -3.45
CA VAL A 86 0.75 12.51 -4.16
C VAL A 86 -0.75 12.48 -3.98
N SER A 87 -1.49 12.53 -5.08
CA SER A 87 -2.95 12.46 -5.10
C SER A 87 -3.41 11.22 -5.86
N LEU A 88 -4.00 10.27 -5.14
CA LEU A 88 -4.49 8.99 -5.68
C LEU A 88 -5.98 8.78 -5.34
N PRO A 89 -6.90 9.58 -5.91
CA PRO A 89 -8.32 9.47 -5.58
C PRO A 89 -8.95 8.13 -6.01
N GLY A 90 -8.30 7.45 -6.96
CA GLY A 90 -8.67 6.10 -7.41
C GLY A 90 -8.21 4.99 -6.50
N LEU A 91 -7.28 5.23 -5.56
CA LEU A 91 -6.71 4.19 -4.71
C LEU A 91 -7.78 3.54 -3.83
N ARG A 92 -7.80 2.22 -3.81
CA ARG A 92 -8.75 1.40 -3.02
C ARG A 92 -8.04 0.41 -2.11
N VAL A 93 -6.91 -0.12 -2.54
CA VAL A 93 -6.15 -1.12 -1.81
C VAL A 93 -4.77 -0.57 -1.51
N LEU A 94 -4.41 -0.54 -0.23
CA LEU A 94 -3.08 -0.17 0.23
C LEU A 94 -2.50 -1.32 1.06
N HIS A 95 -1.34 -1.81 0.63
CA HIS A 95 -0.58 -2.80 1.36
C HIS A 95 0.75 -2.18 1.79
N LEU A 96 1.02 -2.19 3.08
CA LEU A 96 2.24 -1.66 3.68
C LEU A 96 3.01 -2.77 4.37
N ARG A 97 4.25 -2.97 3.98
CA ARG A 97 5.16 -3.90 4.64
C ARG A 97 6.35 -3.14 5.25
N GLY A 98 6.54 -3.35 6.56
CA GLY A 98 7.55 -2.63 7.34
C GLY A 98 7.19 -1.17 7.62
N GLU A 99 8.04 -0.48 8.40
CA GLU A 99 7.76 0.86 8.92
C GLU A 99 8.37 2.01 8.09
N LYS A 100 9.09 1.70 7.00
CA LYS A 100 9.87 2.72 6.28
C LYS A 100 9.13 3.33 5.09
N ASN A 101 7.81 3.40 5.15
CA ASN A 101 6.98 3.89 4.03
C ASN A 101 6.75 5.41 4.05
N GLY A 102 7.27 6.13 5.05
CA GLY A 102 7.01 7.56 5.25
C GLY A 102 5.65 7.82 5.89
N ASP A 103 5.23 9.08 5.94
CA ASP A 103 3.89 9.45 6.38
C ASP A 103 2.88 9.18 5.27
N ILE A 104 2.15 8.08 5.38
CA ILE A 104 1.18 7.62 4.37
C ILE A 104 -0.22 8.21 4.56
N THR A 105 -0.42 9.11 5.52
CA THR A 105 -1.72 9.74 5.82
C THR A 105 -2.43 10.27 4.56
N PRO A 106 -1.75 10.92 3.60
CA PRO A 106 -2.38 11.40 2.37
C PRO A 106 -3.06 10.31 1.53
N LEU A 107 -2.62 9.04 1.67
CA LEU A 107 -3.12 7.92 0.89
C LEU A 107 -4.34 7.24 1.53
N LEU A 108 -4.63 7.50 2.82
CA LEU A 108 -5.58 6.70 3.60
C LEU A 108 -7.05 7.07 3.38
N SER A 109 -7.36 8.29 2.96
CA SER A 109 -8.74 8.79 2.90
C SER A 109 -9.62 8.11 1.83
N SER A 110 -9.02 7.55 0.79
CA SER A 110 -9.72 6.93 -0.35
C SER A 110 -9.81 5.41 -0.27
N ILE A 111 -8.99 4.76 0.59
CA ILE A 111 -8.86 3.31 0.60
C ILE A 111 -10.07 2.61 1.23
N THR A 112 -10.34 1.41 0.72
CA THR A 112 -11.33 0.49 1.27
C THR A 112 -10.70 -0.76 1.89
N ASN A 113 -9.49 -1.08 1.49
CA ASN A 113 -8.74 -2.24 1.98
C ASN A 113 -7.36 -1.79 2.44
N LEU A 114 -7.01 -2.10 3.69
CA LEU A 114 -5.70 -1.84 4.26
C LEU A 114 -5.09 -3.16 4.75
N HIS A 115 -3.86 -3.41 4.32
CA HIS A 115 -3.04 -4.51 4.82
C HIS A 115 -1.76 -3.93 5.44
N LEU A 116 -1.54 -4.19 6.73
CA LEU A 116 -0.32 -3.84 7.46
C LEU A 116 0.43 -5.12 7.79
N GLU A 117 1.67 -5.21 7.34
CA GLU A 117 2.49 -6.43 7.44
C GLU A 117 3.90 -6.11 7.95
N GLU A 118 4.43 -6.99 8.81
CA GLU A 118 5.81 -6.94 9.33
C GLU A 118 6.22 -5.59 9.96
N MET A 119 5.29 -4.89 10.60
CA MET A 119 5.56 -3.65 11.32
C MET A 119 5.97 -3.97 12.76
N ARG A 120 7.26 -4.22 12.97
CA ARG A 120 7.79 -4.80 14.21
C ARG A 120 7.81 -3.82 15.39
N LYS A 121 7.84 -2.51 15.14
CA LYS A 121 7.93 -1.44 16.14
C LYS A 121 6.62 -0.67 16.32
N THR A 122 5.66 -0.89 15.45
CA THR A 122 4.37 -0.20 15.50
C THR A 122 3.53 -0.73 16.66
N GLU A 123 3.30 0.09 17.66
CA GLU A 123 2.48 -0.22 18.84
C GLU A 123 1.06 0.34 18.71
N ASP A 124 0.91 1.50 18.06
CA ASP A 124 -0.34 2.21 17.86
C ASP A 124 -0.76 2.20 16.40
N LEU A 125 -1.96 1.70 16.13
CA LEU A 125 -2.58 1.65 14.81
C LEU A 125 -3.47 2.87 14.51
N THR A 126 -3.69 3.76 15.48
CA THR A 126 -4.55 4.95 15.34
C THR A 126 -4.17 5.83 14.14
N PRO A 127 -2.87 6.11 13.85
CA PRO A 127 -2.49 6.92 12.72
C PRO A 127 -2.90 6.34 11.36
N PHE A 128 -3.04 5.01 11.27
CA PHE A 128 -3.46 4.33 10.05
C PHE A 128 -4.99 4.26 9.91
N LEU A 129 -5.70 4.15 11.03
CA LEU A 129 -7.14 3.88 11.01
C LEU A 129 -7.99 5.14 11.06
N THR A 130 -7.58 6.17 11.82
CA THR A 130 -8.35 7.42 11.95
C THR A 130 -8.63 8.11 10.60
N PRO A 131 -7.65 8.26 9.69
CA PRO A 131 -7.92 8.89 8.38
C PRO A 131 -8.63 7.96 7.39
N ALA A 132 -8.66 6.64 7.65
CA ALA A 132 -9.18 5.63 6.72
C ALA A 132 -10.70 5.42 6.88
N THR A 133 -11.51 6.47 6.90
CA THR A 133 -12.95 6.44 7.22
C THR A 133 -13.81 5.61 6.27
N ARG A 134 -13.29 5.27 5.08
CA ARG A 134 -13.96 4.44 4.07
C ARG A 134 -13.56 2.97 4.14
N LEU A 135 -12.76 2.59 5.15
CA LEU A 135 -12.21 1.25 5.27
C LEU A 135 -13.30 0.19 5.44
N GLN A 136 -13.21 -0.86 4.62
CA GLN A 136 -14.10 -1.99 4.59
C GLN A 136 -13.44 -3.28 5.06
N LYS A 137 -12.15 -3.42 4.74
CA LYS A 137 -11.35 -4.60 5.10
C LYS A 137 -10.03 -4.17 5.70
N LEU A 138 -9.71 -4.72 6.87
CA LEU A 138 -8.45 -4.53 7.57
C LEU A 138 -7.77 -5.88 7.76
N TYR A 139 -6.52 -5.99 7.32
CA TYR A 139 -5.68 -7.15 7.53
C TYR A 139 -4.40 -6.74 8.25
N LEU A 140 -4.17 -7.32 9.41
CA LEU A 140 -3.02 -7.08 10.27
C LEU A 140 -2.23 -8.36 10.41
N GLN A 141 -0.97 -8.34 9.98
CA GLN A 141 -0.11 -9.51 9.96
C GLN A 141 1.28 -9.20 10.53
N SER A 142 1.75 -10.06 11.44
CA SER A 142 3.11 -9.98 12.00
C SER A 142 3.43 -8.60 12.61
N LEU A 143 2.54 -8.12 13.49
CA LEU A 143 2.67 -6.87 14.23
C LEU A 143 2.94 -7.18 15.72
N PRO A 144 4.15 -7.61 16.09
CA PRO A 144 4.44 -8.17 17.41
C PRO A 144 4.41 -7.15 18.56
N ALA A 145 4.42 -5.84 18.26
CA ALA A 145 4.39 -4.80 19.28
C ALA A 145 2.96 -4.36 19.64
N VAL A 146 1.96 -4.64 18.80
CA VAL A 146 0.56 -4.27 19.03
C VAL A 146 -0.03 -5.08 20.17
N GLN A 147 -0.52 -4.39 21.21
CA GLN A 147 -1.13 -5.00 22.41
C GLN A 147 -2.65 -4.84 22.44
N LYS A 148 -3.17 -3.81 21.79
CA LYS A 148 -4.61 -3.51 21.72
C LYS A 148 -4.98 -2.98 20.33
N LEU A 149 -6.22 -3.19 19.95
CA LEU A 149 -6.79 -2.53 18.78
C LEU A 149 -7.28 -1.13 19.19
N PRO A 150 -7.09 -0.09 18.35
CA PRO A 150 -7.74 1.20 18.57
C PRO A 150 -9.26 1.07 18.41
N ALA A 151 -10.01 2.08 18.84
CA ALA A 151 -11.45 2.14 18.63
C ALA A 151 -11.80 1.99 17.13
N LEU A 152 -12.78 1.15 16.82
CA LEU A 152 -13.23 0.85 15.46
C LEU A 152 -14.59 1.51 15.11
N ASP A 153 -15.19 2.21 16.05
CA ASP A 153 -16.46 2.94 15.89
C ASP A 153 -16.38 4.06 14.83
N GLY A 154 -15.18 4.65 14.63
CA GLY A 154 -14.90 5.59 13.54
C GLY A 154 -14.85 4.97 12.13
N LEU A 155 -15.02 3.65 12.00
CA LEU A 155 -14.94 2.90 10.73
C LEU A 155 -16.29 2.22 10.40
N PRO A 156 -17.34 2.99 10.06
CA PRO A 156 -18.71 2.47 9.92
C PRO A 156 -18.86 1.46 8.78
N SER A 157 -17.95 1.47 7.81
CA SER A 157 -17.97 0.56 6.66
C SER A 157 -17.15 -0.71 6.88
N LEU A 158 -16.43 -0.84 8.01
CA LEU A 158 -15.56 -1.98 8.27
C LEU A 158 -16.40 -3.23 8.57
N TYR A 159 -16.33 -4.21 7.67
CA TYR A 159 -17.06 -5.48 7.82
C TYR A 159 -16.15 -6.71 7.91
N ALA A 160 -14.86 -6.57 7.58
CA ALA A 160 -13.90 -7.67 7.63
C ALA A 160 -12.61 -7.25 8.33
N LEU A 161 -12.24 -8.01 9.36
CA LEU A 161 -10.98 -7.88 10.09
C LEU A 161 -10.28 -9.23 10.10
N LYS A 162 -9.01 -9.24 9.67
CA LYS A 162 -8.14 -10.41 9.78
C LYS A 162 -6.93 -10.09 10.64
N LEU A 163 -6.66 -10.94 11.62
CA LEU A 163 -5.56 -10.82 12.57
C LEU A 163 -4.70 -12.08 12.46
N TYR A 164 -3.43 -11.90 12.13
CA TYR A 164 -2.48 -13.02 11.98
C TYR A 164 -1.13 -12.68 12.63
N GLU A 165 -0.63 -13.55 13.49
CA GLU A 165 0.66 -13.37 14.18
C GLU A 165 0.80 -12.05 14.96
N LEU A 166 -0.22 -11.66 15.72
CA LEU A 166 -0.17 -10.55 16.66
C LEU A 166 0.04 -11.09 18.08
N HIS A 167 1.23 -11.54 18.39
CA HIS A 167 1.53 -12.33 19.61
C HIS A 167 1.31 -11.60 20.93
N LYS A 168 1.36 -10.25 20.97
CA LYS A 168 1.11 -9.46 22.16
C LYS A 168 -0.31 -8.89 22.23
N LEU A 169 -1.13 -9.08 21.22
CA LEU A 169 -2.49 -8.59 21.21
C LEU A 169 -3.32 -9.33 22.26
N SER A 170 -3.73 -8.61 23.28
CA SER A 170 -4.50 -9.14 24.43
C SER A 170 -5.79 -8.38 24.68
N ASP A 171 -5.91 -7.15 24.20
CA ASP A 171 -7.10 -6.32 24.34
C ASP A 171 -7.86 -6.26 23.00
N LEU A 172 -9.02 -6.92 22.99
CA LEU A 172 -9.96 -6.97 21.87
C LEU A 172 -11.25 -6.19 22.17
N SER A 173 -11.27 -5.33 23.20
CA SER A 173 -12.46 -4.56 23.61
C SER A 173 -13.05 -3.70 22.48
N ALA A 174 -12.19 -3.23 21.56
CA ALA A 174 -12.62 -2.47 20.38
C ALA A 174 -13.60 -3.23 19.47
N LEU A 175 -13.62 -4.58 19.53
CA LEU A 175 -14.53 -5.38 18.72
C LEU A 175 -15.98 -5.31 19.19
N SER A 176 -16.21 -5.05 20.49
CA SER A 176 -17.56 -4.98 21.08
C SER A 176 -18.39 -3.79 20.55
N HIS A 177 -17.73 -2.77 20.01
CA HIS A 177 -18.34 -1.56 19.47
C HIS A 177 -18.17 -1.44 17.96
N SER A 178 -17.71 -2.51 17.30
CA SER A 178 -17.47 -2.53 15.87
C SER A 178 -18.73 -2.96 15.09
N HIS A 179 -18.78 -2.59 13.81
CA HIS A 179 -19.82 -3.04 12.86
C HIS A 179 -19.48 -4.36 12.15
N LEU A 180 -18.48 -5.08 12.66
CA LEU A 180 -18.07 -6.39 12.12
C LEU A 180 -19.21 -7.41 12.21
N ARG A 181 -19.43 -8.18 11.14
CA ARG A 181 -20.48 -9.19 11.04
C ARG A 181 -19.87 -10.56 10.83
#